data_d44126b28bcdfc3a3fba136e1a60530f
#
_entry.id   d44126b28bcdfc3a3fba136e1a60530f
#
_cell.length_a   1.000
_cell.length_b   1.000
_cell.length_c   1.000
_cell.angle_alpha   90.00
_cell.angle_beta   90.00
_cell.angle_gamma   90.00
#
_symmetry.space_group_name_H-M   'P 1'
#
loop_
_entity.id
_entity.type
_entity.pdbx_description
1 polymer ?
#
loop_
_entity_poly.entity_id
_entity_poly.type
_entity_poly.pdbx_seq_one_letter_code
_entity_poly.pdbx_strand_id
1 'polypeptide(L)'
;MSKKITIIDYGMGNLYSVQNALRSIGAEPVVTSDAAVIAQAEKILLPGVGAFGDCMANLEKSGLIPVIMDSLHSGKPFLGICLGMQLLFEGSDEAPGVKGLGFFKGKVRLLRTELKIPHMGWNKLE
;
A
#
# COMPACT_ATOMS: atom_id res chain seq x y z
N MET A 1 -0.42 -23.11 -8.34
CA MET A 1 -0.20 -21.72 -7.94
C MET A 1 -0.34 -21.58 -6.43
N SER A 2 0.57 -20.89 -5.81
CA SER A 2 0.45 -20.56 -4.40
C SER A 2 -0.71 -19.60 -4.16
N LYS A 3 -1.49 -19.87 -3.11
CA LYS A 3 -2.57 -18.98 -2.65
C LYS A 3 -2.05 -17.95 -1.63
N LYS A 4 -0.76 -17.97 -1.32
CA LYS A 4 -0.16 -17.06 -0.35
C LYS A 4 -0.08 -15.64 -0.89
N ILE A 5 -0.51 -14.69 -0.07
CA ILE A 5 -0.34 -13.26 -0.32
C ILE A 5 0.34 -12.68 0.90
N THR A 6 1.52 -12.11 0.69
CA THR A 6 2.31 -11.52 1.75
C THR A 6 1.89 -10.08 1.97
N ILE A 7 1.45 -9.78 3.18
CA ILE A 7 1.04 -8.44 3.59
C ILE A 7 2.18 -7.80 4.36
N ILE A 8 2.62 -6.63 3.91
CA ILE A 8 3.70 -5.90 4.56
C ILE A 8 3.17 -5.20 5.81
N ASP A 9 3.72 -5.57 6.96
CA ASP A 9 3.45 -4.91 8.23
C ASP A 9 4.57 -3.90 8.53
N TYR A 10 4.26 -2.62 8.40
CA TYR A 10 5.17 -1.53 8.73
C TYR A 10 4.59 -0.60 9.81
N GLY A 11 3.61 -1.11 10.57
CA GLY A 11 2.97 -0.37 11.66
C GLY A 11 1.77 0.48 11.25
N MET A 12 1.41 0.51 9.98
CA MET A 12 0.26 1.28 9.46
C MET A 12 -0.59 0.38 8.57
N GLY A 13 -1.88 0.38 8.82
CA GLY A 13 -2.83 -0.38 8.02
C GLY A 13 -3.81 -1.16 8.87
N ASN A 14 -4.94 -1.51 8.28
CA ASN A 14 -5.93 -2.37 8.90
C ASN A 14 -5.65 -3.83 8.53
N LEU A 15 -4.63 -4.41 9.16
CA LEU A 15 -4.14 -5.76 8.84
C LEU A 15 -5.21 -6.83 9.03
N TYR A 16 -6.01 -6.71 10.09
CA TYR A 16 -7.05 -7.70 10.39
C TYR A 16 -8.11 -7.75 9.30
N SER A 17 -8.61 -6.59 8.86
CA SER A 17 -9.60 -6.51 7.79
C SER A 17 -9.05 -7.04 6.47
N VAL A 18 -7.80 -6.73 6.14
CA VAL A 18 -7.15 -7.24 4.92
C VAL A 18 -7.00 -8.75 4.97
N GLN A 19 -6.56 -9.30 6.09
CA GLN A 19 -6.45 -10.75 6.28
C GLN A 19 -7.80 -11.44 6.10
N ASN A 20 -8.85 -10.91 6.71
CA ASN A 20 -10.19 -11.49 6.61
C ASN A 20 -10.72 -11.42 5.18
N ALA A 21 -10.52 -10.32 4.49
CA ALA A 21 -10.92 -10.18 3.09
C ALA A 21 -10.22 -11.22 2.21
N LEU A 22 -8.92 -11.41 2.40
CA LEU A 22 -8.16 -12.41 1.65
C LEU A 22 -8.64 -13.85 1.95
N ARG A 23 -8.88 -14.17 3.21
CA ARG A 23 -9.40 -15.48 3.58
C ARG A 23 -10.77 -15.76 2.96
N SER A 24 -11.62 -14.73 2.88
CA SER A 24 -12.95 -14.88 2.32
C SER A 24 -12.97 -15.26 0.84
N ILE A 25 -11.89 -14.94 0.11
CA ILE A 25 -11.74 -15.32 -1.30
C ILE A 25 -10.83 -16.53 -1.50
N GLY A 26 -10.50 -17.24 -0.43
CA GLY A 26 -9.69 -18.45 -0.48
C GLY A 26 -8.18 -18.23 -0.56
N ALA A 27 -7.70 -17.00 -0.36
CA ALA A 27 -6.28 -16.71 -0.28
C ALA A 27 -5.74 -17.00 1.13
N GLU A 28 -4.43 -17.17 1.21
CA GLU A 28 -3.71 -17.43 2.47
C GLU A 28 -2.85 -16.20 2.81
N PRO A 29 -3.29 -15.33 3.75
CA PRO A 29 -2.51 -14.15 4.11
C PRO A 29 -1.32 -14.51 4.98
N VAL A 30 -0.18 -13.90 4.68
CA VAL A 30 1.05 -13.98 5.47
C VAL A 30 1.46 -12.57 5.85
N VAL A 31 1.27 -12.19 7.10
CA VAL A 31 1.65 -10.86 7.60
C VAL A 31 3.09 -10.92 8.09
N THR A 32 3.93 -10.01 7.61
CA THR A 32 5.34 -9.99 7.97
C THR A 32 5.94 -8.59 7.95
N SER A 33 6.91 -8.36 8.83
CA SER A 33 7.81 -7.23 8.82
C SER A 33 9.25 -7.64 8.47
N ASP A 34 9.45 -8.89 8.09
CA ASP A 34 10.76 -9.43 7.74
C ASP A 34 11.08 -9.24 6.25
N ALA A 35 12.15 -8.49 5.97
CA ALA A 35 12.59 -8.22 4.61
C ALA A 35 12.89 -9.49 3.80
N ALA A 36 13.44 -10.51 4.44
CA ALA A 36 13.74 -11.78 3.76
C ALA A 36 12.47 -12.50 3.30
N VAL A 37 11.42 -12.47 4.12
CA VAL A 37 10.12 -13.07 3.77
C VAL A 37 9.49 -12.30 2.61
N ILE A 38 9.56 -10.97 2.64
CA ILE A 38 9.04 -10.11 1.57
C ILE A 38 9.80 -10.37 0.26
N ALA A 39 11.12 -10.48 0.32
CA ALA A 39 11.95 -10.74 -0.86
C ALA A 39 11.57 -12.04 -1.56
N GLN A 40 11.21 -13.07 -0.81
CA GLN A 40 10.84 -14.38 -1.32
C GLN A 40 9.36 -14.51 -1.69
N ALA A 41 8.54 -13.53 -1.33
CA ALA A 41 7.12 -13.57 -1.61
C ALA A 41 6.83 -13.52 -3.10
N GLU A 42 5.87 -14.31 -3.56
CA GLU A 42 5.42 -14.30 -4.95
C GLU A 42 4.40 -13.19 -5.23
N LYS A 43 3.61 -12.85 -4.23
CA LYS A 43 2.55 -11.82 -4.32
C LYS A 43 2.61 -10.96 -3.07
N ILE A 44 2.57 -9.64 -3.26
CA ILE A 44 2.71 -8.68 -2.17
C ILE A 44 1.52 -7.74 -2.12
N LEU A 45 1.08 -7.44 -0.90
CA LEU A 45 0.07 -6.44 -0.63
C LEU A 45 0.63 -5.41 0.35
N LEU A 46 0.56 -4.14 -0.04
CA LEU A 46 0.98 -3.01 0.77
C LEU A 46 -0.27 -2.25 1.23
N PRO A 47 -0.65 -2.39 2.50
CA PRO A 47 -1.77 -1.63 3.04
C PRO A 47 -1.32 -0.26 3.52
N GLY A 48 -2.27 0.60 3.86
CA GLY A 48 -2.00 1.87 4.51
C GLY A 48 -3.29 2.57 4.88
N VAL A 49 -3.31 3.18 6.05
CA VAL A 49 -4.42 4.00 6.53
C VAL A 49 -3.88 5.25 7.19
N GLY A 50 -4.71 6.28 7.29
CA GLY A 50 -4.35 7.53 7.94
C GLY A 50 -3.71 8.52 6.98
N ALA A 51 -2.66 9.20 7.44
CA ALA A 51 -2.02 10.27 6.70
C ALA A 51 -0.81 9.78 5.90
N PHE A 52 -0.63 10.32 4.70
CA PHE A 52 0.49 9.99 3.81
C PHE A 52 1.86 10.17 4.47
N GLY A 53 2.05 11.30 5.16
CA GLY A 53 3.33 11.59 5.83
C GLY A 53 3.65 10.59 6.94
N ASP A 54 2.65 10.20 7.72
CA ASP A 54 2.82 9.21 8.80
C ASP A 54 3.16 7.83 8.25
N CYS A 55 2.49 7.43 7.18
CA CYS A 55 2.78 6.17 6.51
C CYS A 55 4.21 6.14 5.96
N MET A 56 4.65 7.20 5.29
CA MET A 56 6.02 7.27 4.78
C MET A 56 7.05 7.24 5.90
N ALA A 57 6.81 7.97 7.00
CA ALA A 57 7.71 7.98 8.16
C ALA A 57 7.84 6.58 8.77
N ASN A 58 6.74 5.86 8.93
CA ASN A 58 6.77 4.50 9.46
C ASN A 58 7.45 3.53 8.49
N LEU A 59 7.22 3.69 7.20
CA LEU A 59 7.85 2.86 6.18
C LEU A 59 9.37 3.05 6.18
N GLU A 60 9.85 4.28 6.29
CA GLU A 60 11.28 4.58 6.42
C GLU A 60 11.88 3.96 7.67
N LYS A 61 11.21 4.09 8.82
CA LYS A 61 11.66 3.48 10.07
C LYS A 61 11.72 1.96 10.02
N SER A 62 10.84 1.35 9.25
CA SER A 62 10.80 -0.11 9.12
C SER A 62 12.02 -0.69 8.42
N GLY A 63 12.72 0.11 7.62
CA GLY A 63 13.85 -0.35 6.80
C GLY A 63 13.42 -1.22 5.61
N LEU A 64 12.13 -1.28 5.29
CA LEU A 64 11.60 -2.16 4.25
C LEU A 64 11.56 -1.54 2.84
N ILE A 65 11.87 -0.23 2.71
CA ILE A 65 11.80 0.43 1.41
C ILE A 65 12.66 -0.28 0.35
N PRO A 66 13.92 -0.66 0.62
CA PRO A 66 14.71 -1.34 -0.42
C PRO A 66 14.07 -2.64 -0.93
N VAL A 67 13.58 -3.50 -0.04
CA VAL A 67 12.95 -4.77 -0.45
C VAL A 67 11.63 -4.54 -1.17
N ILE A 68 10.89 -3.51 -0.80
CA ILE A 68 9.66 -3.12 -1.49
C ILE A 68 9.97 -2.65 -2.91
N MET A 69 10.95 -1.79 -3.07
CA MET A 69 11.36 -1.28 -4.40
C MET A 69 11.88 -2.40 -5.28
N ASP A 70 12.69 -3.30 -4.74
CA ASP A 70 13.16 -4.48 -5.48
C ASP A 70 12.00 -5.35 -5.93
N SER A 71 11.02 -5.55 -5.07
CA SER A 71 9.81 -6.33 -5.37
C SER A 71 9.00 -5.68 -6.50
N LEU A 72 8.84 -4.37 -6.46
CA LEU A 72 8.14 -3.62 -7.51
C LEU A 72 8.85 -3.73 -8.86
N HIS A 73 10.18 -3.59 -8.86
CA HIS A 73 10.98 -3.68 -10.09
C HIS A 73 11.08 -5.10 -10.65
N SER A 74 10.87 -6.12 -9.82
CA SER A 74 10.89 -7.52 -10.26
C SER A 74 9.69 -7.91 -11.13
N GLY A 75 8.64 -7.10 -11.11
CA GLY A 75 7.41 -7.39 -11.86
C GLY A 75 6.48 -8.40 -11.21
N LYS A 76 6.75 -8.84 -9.97
CA LYS A 76 5.81 -9.74 -9.27
C LYS A 76 4.50 -9.00 -8.96
N PRO A 77 3.37 -9.73 -8.84
CA PRO A 77 2.10 -9.12 -8.47
C PRO A 77 2.21 -8.33 -7.17
N PHE A 78 1.82 -7.06 -7.24
CA PHE A 78 1.90 -6.12 -6.12
C PHE A 78 0.62 -5.27 -6.08
N LEU A 79 -0.06 -5.26 -4.94
CA LEU A 79 -1.29 -4.51 -4.74
C LEU A 79 -1.12 -3.51 -3.61
N GLY A 80 -1.27 -2.22 -3.92
CA GLY A 80 -1.39 -1.17 -2.90
C GLY A 80 -2.85 -0.89 -2.60
N ILE A 81 -3.21 -0.84 -1.33
CA ILE A 81 -4.58 -0.53 -0.90
C ILE A 81 -4.60 0.78 -0.13
N CYS A 82 -5.49 1.70 -0.54
CA CYS A 82 -5.70 2.99 0.08
C CYS A 82 -4.39 3.78 0.14
N LEU A 83 -3.92 4.19 1.31
CA LEU A 83 -2.62 4.87 1.47
C LEU A 83 -1.47 4.04 0.90
N GLY A 84 -1.53 2.71 1.02
CA GLY A 84 -0.52 1.83 0.42
C GLY A 84 -0.37 2.04 -1.10
N MET A 85 -1.47 2.25 -1.80
CA MET A 85 -1.44 2.63 -3.22
C MET A 85 -0.82 4.02 -3.41
N GLN A 86 -1.22 4.98 -2.58
CA GLN A 86 -0.74 6.36 -2.69
C GLN A 86 0.77 6.47 -2.48
N LEU A 87 1.34 5.65 -1.60
CA LEU A 87 2.77 5.63 -1.31
C LEU A 87 3.63 5.28 -2.54
N LEU A 88 3.05 4.62 -3.54
CA LEU A 88 3.77 4.24 -4.76
C LEU A 88 4.07 5.42 -5.68
N PHE A 89 3.41 6.54 -5.49
CA PHE A 89 3.59 7.76 -6.27
C PHE A 89 4.70 8.65 -5.68
N GLU A 90 5.01 9.74 -6.37
CA GLU A 90 6.11 10.64 -5.98
C GLU A 90 5.81 11.47 -4.74
N GLY A 91 4.54 11.74 -4.48
CA GLY A 91 4.12 12.56 -3.35
C GLY A 91 2.61 12.72 -3.28
N SER A 92 2.16 13.56 -2.35
CA SER A 92 0.74 13.83 -2.12
C SER A 92 0.51 15.27 -1.72
N ASP A 93 -0.58 15.86 -2.18
CA ASP A 93 -1.01 17.20 -1.75
C ASP A 93 -1.30 17.26 -0.25
N GLU A 94 -1.65 16.12 0.35
CA GLU A 94 -1.89 16.01 1.80
C GLU A 94 -0.62 16.28 2.62
N ALA A 95 0.54 15.95 2.07
CA ALA A 95 1.82 16.07 2.77
C ALA A 95 2.87 16.73 1.84
N PRO A 96 2.76 18.05 1.60
CA PRO A 96 3.73 18.77 0.77
C PRO A 96 5.16 18.58 1.31
N GLY A 97 6.11 18.28 0.44
CA GLY A 97 7.50 18.08 0.80
C GLY A 97 7.85 16.67 1.27
N VAL A 98 6.87 15.81 1.50
CA VAL A 98 7.12 14.40 1.78
C VAL A 98 7.16 13.62 0.47
N LYS A 99 8.27 12.95 0.21
CA LYS A 99 8.41 12.12 -1.00
C LYS A 99 7.84 10.73 -0.75
N GLY A 100 7.02 10.24 -1.69
CA GLY A 100 6.60 8.85 -1.75
C GLY A 100 7.69 7.95 -2.31
N LEU A 101 7.33 6.71 -2.61
CA LEU A 101 8.29 5.74 -3.18
C LEU A 101 8.69 6.08 -4.62
N GLY A 102 7.86 6.84 -5.33
CA GLY A 102 8.17 7.30 -6.68
C GLY A 102 8.25 6.20 -7.74
N PHE A 103 7.65 5.05 -7.48
CA PHE A 103 7.59 3.98 -8.49
C PHE A 103 6.74 4.39 -9.69
N PHE A 104 5.62 5.04 -9.42
CA PHE A 104 4.82 5.70 -10.45
C PHE A 104 5.09 7.20 -10.44
N LYS A 105 5.15 7.80 -11.63
CA LYS A 105 5.28 9.24 -11.77
C LYS A 105 3.98 9.94 -11.41
N GLY A 106 4.10 11.15 -10.89
CA GLY A 106 2.96 11.97 -10.53
C GLY A 106 2.68 11.97 -9.05
N LYS A 107 1.72 12.78 -8.66
CA LYS A 107 1.32 13.00 -7.27
C LYS A 107 -0.13 12.63 -7.04
N VAL A 108 -0.43 12.21 -5.84
CA VAL A 108 -1.81 12.11 -5.35
C VAL A 108 -2.33 13.52 -5.11
N ARG A 109 -3.40 13.91 -5.77
CA ARG A 109 -3.95 15.26 -5.71
C ARG A 109 -5.33 15.28 -5.07
N LEU A 110 -5.61 16.37 -4.39
CA LEU A 110 -6.95 16.65 -3.89
C LEU A 110 -7.88 16.89 -5.09
N LEU A 111 -9.02 16.20 -5.09
CA LEU A 111 -10.05 16.44 -6.11
C LEU A 111 -10.63 17.84 -5.94
N ARG A 112 -10.64 18.59 -7.03
CA ARG A 112 -11.26 19.91 -7.06
C ARG A 112 -12.72 19.77 -7.46
N THR A 113 -13.62 20.10 -6.54
CA THR A 113 -15.06 19.98 -6.75
C THR A 113 -15.79 20.95 -5.82
N GLU A 114 -16.96 21.42 -6.23
CA GLU A 114 -17.88 22.15 -5.37
C GLU A 114 -18.77 21.21 -4.53
N LEU A 115 -18.70 19.92 -4.82
CA LEU A 115 -19.45 18.91 -4.09
C LEU A 115 -18.82 18.62 -2.74
N LYS A 116 -19.57 17.95 -1.87
CA LYS A 116 -19.11 17.55 -0.55
C LYS A 116 -17.89 16.61 -0.62
N ILE A 117 -16.87 16.92 0.17
CA ILE A 117 -15.67 16.10 0.35
C ILE A 117 -15.64 15.61 1.81
N PRO A 118 -15.35 14.32 2.04
CA PRO A 118 -15.10 13.25 1.07
C PRO A 118 -16.39 12.74 0.40
N HIS A 119 -16.24 12.21 -0.80
CA HIS A 119 -17.29 11.46 -1.47
C HIS A 119 -17.43 10.09 -0.82
N MET A 120 -18.61 9.78 -0.30
CA MET A 120 -18.89 8.49 0.33
C MET A 120 -20.17 7.91 -0.27
N GLY A 121 -20.07 6.68 -0.76
CA GLY A 121 -21.21 6.01 -1.38
C GLY A 121 -20.77 4.79 -2.19
N TRP A 122 -21.75 4.07 -2.68
CA TRP A 122 -21.53 2.93 -3.56
C TRP A 122 -21.56 3.38 -5.01
N ASN A 123 -20.51 3.03 -5.75
CA ASN A 123 -20.38 3.34 -7.16
C ASN A 123 -19.98 2.10 -7.94
N LYS A 124 -20.33 2.09 -9.22
CA LYS A 124 -19.84 1.05 -10.13
C LYS A 124 -18.42 1.36 -10.57
N LEU A 125 -17.64 0.31 -10.78
CA LEU A 125 -16.34 0.43 -11.43
C LEU A 125 -16.55 0.31 -12.94
N GLU A 126 -15.93 1.23 -13.67
CA GLU A 126 -15.95 1.24 -15.14
C GLU A 126 -14.60 0.83 -15.70
#